data_e77a8d8202f3ef28e2159722adad36d0
#
_entry.id   e77a8d8202f3ef28e2159722adad36d0
#
_cell.length_a   1.000
_cell.length_b   1.000
_cell.length_c   1.000
_cell.angle_alpha   90.00
_cell.angle_beta   90.00
_cell.angle_gamma   90.00
#
_symmetry.space_group_name_H-M   'P 1'
#
loop_
_entity.id
_entity.type
_entity.pdbx_description
1 polymer ?
#
loop_
_entity_poly.entity_id
_entity_poly.type
_entity_poly.pdbx_seq_one_letter_code
_entity_poly.pdbx_strand_id
1 'polypeptide(L)'
;MQNPATIVPAETETTTTDALDRRIMSALQFDGRASFRRIAQALGSSEQTVARRYRRLREAGILRVVVLPDPRASRESLFVRIRTTPGAAEPIGRALARRPDVSWVTLAAAGTEVMCALRADDPRDRDELVLKNLPRLSQVTDVSTASLLHVFAETGLQEWQGFDARLDAQEIAALGARSRRDVPVRRSADEPGLTPDDDALLAPLAADGRISYAALAAATGRNESAVARRVEALLDRGLLFVDVEVAYALIGFRAAATLWLTVAPADIHRVGSEIALHPEVGFVGAVSGPASLVVAVTCRDTTDLYRYITERLAPITAIRQHEVTVTVRHLKQAGTVMDGDRLPRL
;
A
#
# COMPACT_ATOMS: atom_id res chain seq x y z
N MET A 1 -41.46 -2.61 -22.57
CA MET A 1 -40.54 -1.64 -21.94
C MET A 1 -40.19 -2.17 -20.57
N GLN A 2 -39.05 -2.84 -20.43
CA GLN A 2 -38.55 -3.30 -19.13
C GLN A 2 -37.84 -2.13 -18.46
N ASN A 3 -38.24 -1.88 -17.22
CA ASN A 3 -37.70 -0.84 -16.35
C ASN A 3 -36.18 -1.14 -16.11
N PRO A 4 -35.25 -0.19 -16.33
CA PRO A 4 -33.86 -0.42 -15.99
C PRO A 4 -33.74 -0.62 -14.48
N ALA A 5 -33.13 -1.73 -14.07
CA ALA A 5 -32.87 -2.03 -12.68
C ALA A 5 -32.15 -0.82 -12.04
N THR A 6 -32.77 -0.24 -11.04
CA THR A 6 -32.20 0.80 -10.20
C THR A 6 -30.98 0.19 -9.51
N ILE A 7 -29.78 0.55 -9.97
CA ILE A 7 -28.54 0.20 -9.28
C ILE A 7 -28.53 1.08 -8.02
N VAL A 8 -29.03 0.52 -6.92
CA VAL A 8 -28.86 1.09 -5.59
C VAL A 8 -27.40 0.81 -5.22
N PRO A 9 -26.55 1.81 -4.99
CA PRO A 9 -25.23 1.57 -4.47
C PRO A 9 -25.40 0.90 -3.09
N ALA A 10 -24.69 -0.22 -2.87
CA ALA A 10 -24.64 -0.83 -1.55
C ALA A 10 -24.16 0.23 -0.56
N GLU A 11 -24.99 0.56 0.42
CA GLU A 11 -24.61 1.47 1.51
C GLU A 11 -23.44 0.81 2.25
N THR A 12 -22.24 1.32 2.01
CA THR A 12 -21.07 0.92 2.78
C THR A 12 -21.27 1.45 4.18
N GLU A 13 -21.58 0.56 5.14
CA GLU A 13 -21.65 0.91 6.56
C GLU A 13 -20.35 1.59 6.99
N THR A 14 -20.39 2.89 7.16
CA THR A 14 -19.26 3.67 7.66
C THR A 14 -19.08 3.37 9.13
N THR A 15 -18.05 2.62 9.47
CA THR A 15 -17.71 2.40 10.87
C THR A 15 -17.15 3.68 11.45
N THR A 16 -17.82 4.27 12.42
CA THR A 16 -17.40 5.52 13.05
C THR A 16 -16.08 5.31 13.79
N THR A 17 -14.99 5.90 13.26
CA THR A 17 -13.70 6.01 13.95
C THR A 17 -13.61 7.38 14.62
N ASP A 18 -13.25 7.39 15.90
CA ASP A 18 -13.02 8.63 16.66
C ASP A 18 -11.56 9.12 16.54
N ALA A 19 -11.27 10.26 17.17
CA ALA A 19 -9.93 10.85 17.14
C ALA A 19 -8.85 9.91 17.73
N LEU A 20 -9.17 9.16 18.79
CA LEU A 20 -8.21 8.23 19.40
C LEU A 20 -7.94 7.02 18.49
N ASP A 21 -8.94 6.52 17.78
CA ASP A 21 -8.74 5.45 16.78
C ASP A 21 -7.77 5.90 15.69
N ARG A 22 -7.96 7.11 15.15
CA ARG A 22 -7.08 7.68 14.12
C ARG A 22 -5.65 7.91 14.63
N ARG A 23 -5.50 8.37 15.88
CA ARG A 23 -4.18 8.51 16.51
C ARG A 23 -3.50 7.17 16.76
N ILE A 24 -4.25 6.11 17.07
CA ILE A 24 -3.71 4.73 17.17
C ILE A 24 -3.24 4.26 15.78
N MET A 25 -4.01 4.52 14.72
CA MET A 25 -3.60 4.20 13.36
C MET A 25 -2.32 4.94 12.97
N SER A 26 -2.24 6.26 13.24
CA SER A 26 -1.02 7.05 13.04
C SER A 26 0.17 6.49 13.82
N ALA A 27 0.00 6.17 15.11
CA ALA A 27 1.08 5.59 15.92
C ALA A 27 1.62 4.27 15.35
N LEU A 28 0.73 3.43 14.82
CA LEU A 28 1.10 2.17 14.16
C LEU A 28 1.81 2.41 12.83
N GLN A 29 1.51 3.48 12.09
CA GLN A 29 2.26 3.82 10.86
C GLN A 29 3.72 4.19 11.15
N PHE A 30 4.01 4.76 12.33
CA PHE A 30 5.38 5.00 12.78
C PHE A 30 6.08 3.71 13.24
N ASP A 31 5.41 2.90 14.04
CA ASP A 31 5.90 1.59 14.49
C ASP A 31 4.75 0.59 14.62
N GLY A 32 4.50 -0.16 13.55
CA GLY A 32 3.41 -1.15 13.50
C GLY A 32 3.59 -2.32 14.50
N ARG A 33 4.78 -2.53 15.03
CA ARG A 33 5.08 -3.54 16.06
C ARG A 33 5.24 -2.94 17.46
N ALA A 34 5.06 -1.62 17.64
CA ALA A 34 5.09 -0.97 18.96
C ALA A 34 4.15 -1.70 19.95
N SER A 35 4.60 -1.89 21.18
CA SER A 35 3.73 -2.46 22.22
C SER A 35 2.56 -1.51 22.53
N PHE A 36 1.39 -2.06 22.87
CA PHE A 36 0.24 -1.23 23.24
C PHE A 36 0.54 -0.33 24.42
N ARG A 37 1.44 -0.73 25.32
CA ARG A 37 1.94 0.10 26.41
C ARG A 37 2.66 1.34 25.88
N ARG A 38 3.55 1.19 24.91
CA ARG A 38 4.28 2.33 24.29
C ARG A 38 3.32 3.27 23.57
N ILE A 39 2.39 2.73 22.77
CA ILE A 39 1.38 3.53 22.11
C ILE A 39 0.53 4.28 23.14
N ALA A 40 0.10 3.61 24.21
CA ALA A 40 -0.67 4.23 25.29
C ALA A 40 0.09 5.37 25.98
N GLN A 41 1.38 5.20 26.27
CA GLN A 41 2.23 6.23 26.83
C GLN A 41 2.35 7.44 25.91
N ALA A 42 2.60 7.21 24.61
CA ALA A 42 2.70 8.29 23.63
C ALA A 42 1.37 9.07 23.47
N LEU A 43 0.23 8.38 23.54
CA LEU A 43 -1.08 8.99 23.30
C LEU A 43 -1.80 9.47 24.57
N GLY A 44 -1.18 9.38 25.77
CA GLY A 44 -1.81 9.74 27.03
C GLY A 44 -3.05 8.89 27.35
N SER A 45 -3.01 7.58 27.05
CA SER A 45 -4.11 6.63 27.21
C SER A 45 -3.70 5.42 28.05
N SER A 46 -4.61 4.47 28.30
CA SER A 46 -4.29 3.21 28.96
C SER A 46 -3.98 2.12 27.92
N GLU A 47 -3.06 1.20 28.27
CA GLU A 47 -2.74 0.03 27.45
C GLU A 47 -3.97 -0.79 27.12
N GLN A 48 -4.85 -1.00 28.09
CA GLN A 48 -6.10 -1.74 27.91
C GLN A 48 -7.03 -1.07 26.87
N THR A 49 -7.10 0.27 26.90
CA THR A 49 -7.90 1.05 25.93
C THR A 49 -7.36 0.89 24.54
N VAL A 50 -6.03 1.06 24.34
CA VAL A 50 -5.36 0.91 23.05
C VAL A 50 -5.57 -0.52 22.52
N ALA A 51 -5.31 -1.54 23.32
CA ALA A 51 -5.47 -2.94 22.94
C ALA A 51 -6.92 -3.28 22.53
N ARG A 52 -7.92 -2.79 23.29
CA ARG A 52 -9.34 -2.98 22.98
C ARG A 52 -9.72 -2.30 21.65
N ARG A 53 -9.26 -1.06 21.43
CA ARG A 53 -9.54 -0.31 20.20
C ARG A 53 -8.87 -0.94 18.98
N TYR A 54 -7.61 -1.35 19.09
CA TYR A 54 -6.91 -2.08 18.04
C TYR A 54 -7.66 -3.35 17.63
N ARG A 55 -8.10 -4.18 18.61
CA ARG A 55 -8.87 -5.39 18.34
C ARG A 55 -10.18 -5.07 17.61
N ARG A 56 -10.94 -4.07 18.09
CA ARG A 56 -12.18 -3.62 17.45
C ARG A 56 -11.97 -3.21 15.98
N LEU A 57 -10.92 -2.42 15.69
CA LEU A 57 -10.59 -1.98 14.33
C LEU A 57 -10.20 -3.16 13.43
N ARG A 58 -9.46 -4.11 13.97
CA ARG A 58 -9.07 -5.33 13.26
C ARG A 58 -10.26 -6.25 12.98
N GLU A 59 -11.10 -6.49 13.97
CA GLU A 59 -12.34 -7.29 13.84
C GLU A 59 -13.34 -6.67 12.87
N ALA A 60 -13.39 -5.35 12.80
CA ALA A 60 -14.21 -4.61 11.83
C ALA A 60 -13.63 -4.63 10.41
N GLY A 61 -12.42 -5.17 10.20
CA GLY A 61 -11.74 -5.17 8.91
C GLY A 61 -11.30 -3.78 8.45
N ILE A 62 -11.05 -2.85 9.41
CA ILE A 62 -10.62 -1.48 9.10
C ILE A 62 -9.11 -1.36 9.08
N LEU A 63 -8.43 -2.08 9.99
CA LEU A 63 -7.02 -1.96 10.25
C LEU A 63 -6.34 -3.33 10.28
N ARG A 64 -5.18 -3.42 9.66
CA ARG A 64 -4.31 -4.58 9.73
C ARG A 64 -2.85 -4.17 9.71
N VAL A 65 -2.03 -4.80 10.50
CA VAL A 65 -0.57 -4.67 10.42
C VAL A 65 -0.04 -5.91 9.73
N VAL A 66 0.79 -5.70 8.72
CA VAL A 66 1.45 -6.75 7.94
C VAL A 66 2.95 -6.51 7.90
N VAL A 67 3.74 -7.57 7.65
CA VAL A 67 5.17 -7.44 7.34
C VAL A 67 5.40 -8.07 5.98
N LEU A 68 5.94 -7.30 5.06
CA LEU A 68 6.07 -7.65 3.66
C LEU A 68 7.50 -7.46 3.18
N PRO A 69 7.92 -8.14 2.09
CA PRO A 69 9.15 -7.82 1.38
C PRO A 69 9.12 -6.38 0.87
N ASP A 70 10.23 -5.65 1.07
CA ASP A 70 10.33 -4.26 0.63
C ASP A 70 10.48 -4.18 -0.89
N PRO A 71 9.58 -3.50 -1.62
CA PRO A 71 9.68 -3.37 -3.07
C PRO A 71 10.97 -2.65 -3.50
N ARG A 72 11.54 -1.78 -2.65
CA ARG A 72 12.83 -1.12 -2.90
C ARG A 72 14.02 -2.08 -2.84
N ALA A 73 13.86 -3.23 -2.15
CA ALA A 73 14.86 -4.27 -2.07
C ALA A 73 14.77 -5.27 -3.24
N SER A 74 13.72 -5.24 -4.03
CA SER A 74 13.58 -6.07 -5.23
C SER A 74 14.50 -5.60 -6.35
N ARG A 75 14.88 -6.52 -7.23
CA ARG A 75 15.71 -6.20 -8.40
C ARG A 75 14.97 -5.28 -9.35
N GLU A 76 13.70 -5.53 -9.53
CA GLU A 76 12.83 -4.73 -10.38
C GLU A 76 11.42 -4.67 -9.76
N SER A 77 10.83 -3.48 -9.79
CA SER A 77 9.42 -3.26 -9.46
C SER A 77 8.75 -2.54 -10.61
N LEU A 78 7.58 -3.04 -11.00
CA LEU A 78 6.85 -2.58 -12.18
C LEU A 78 5.42 -2.20 -11.79
N PHE A 79 4.92 -1.12 -12.35
CA PHE A 79 3.49 -0.93 -12.50
C PHE A 79 3.02 -1.58 -13.78
N VAL A 80 1.95 -2.38 -13.70
CA VAL A 80 1.34 -3.06 -14.84
C VAL A 80 -0.08 -2.53 -14.98
N ARG A 81 -0.42 -2.03 -16.17
CA ARG A 81 -1.76 -1.61 -16.56
C ARG A 81 -2.27 -2.59 -17.62
N ILE A 82 -3.45 -3.12 -17.39
CA ILE A 82 -4.07 -4.14 -18.26
C ILE A 82 -5.44 -3.63 -18.64
N ARG A 83 -5.61 -3.27 -19.91
CA ARG A 83 -6.92 -2.91 -20.46
C ARG A 83 -7.62 -4.16 -20.97
N THR A 84 -8.92 -4.21 -20.72
CA THR A 84 -9.73 -5.39 -21.01
C THR A 84 -11.03 -4.99 -21.68
N THR A 85 -11.66 -5.99 -22.31
CA THR A 85 -13.07 -5.88 -22.69
C THR A 85 -13.96 -5.75 -21.46
N PRO A 86 -15.16 -5.11 -21.57
CA PRO A 86 -16.09 -4.97 -20.45
C PRO A 86 -16.39 -6.31 -19.76
N GLY A 87 -16.38 -6.29 -18.42
CA GLY A 87 -16.65 -7.48 -17.60
C GLY A 87 -15.46 -8.40 -17.35
N ALA A 88 -14.33 -8.24 -18.04
CA ALA A 88 -13.18 -9.12 -17.90
C ALA A 88 -12.15 -8.66 -16.84
N ALA A 89 -12.16 -7.38 -16.48
CA ALA A 89 -11.15 -6.84 -15.56
C ALA A 89 -11.21 -7.47 -14.15
N GLU A 90 -12.40 -7.68 -13.60
CA GLU A 90 -12.52 -8.22 -12.25
C GLU A 90 -11.98 -9.66 -12.11
N PRO A 91 -12.32 -10.64 -12.97
CA PRO A 91 -11.72 -11.98 -12.92
C PRO A 91 -10.19 -11.96 -13.06
N ILE A 92 -9.65 -11.14 -13.97
CA ILE A 92 -8.21 -11.00 -14.19
C ILE A 92 -7.56 -10.36 -12.93
N GLY A 93 -8.13 -9.28 -12.42
CA GLY A 93 -7.63 -8.63 -11.21
C GLY A 93 -7.65 -9.56 -9.99
N ARG A 94 -8.71 -10.36 -9.80
CA ARG A 94 -8.77 -11.38 -8.73
C ARG A 94 -7.71 -12.47 -8.89
N ALA A 95 -7.41 -12.88 -10.11
CA ALA A 95 -6.34 -13.85 -10.38
C ALA A 95 -4.96 -13.26 -10.02
N LEU A 96 -4.71 -11.99 -10.39
CA LEU A 96 -3.50 -11.27 -10.04
C LEU A 96 -3.39 -11.03 -8.52
N ALA A 97 -4.49 -10.70 -7.84
CA ALA A 97 -4.50 -10.48 -6.40
C ALA A 97 -4.05 -11.70 -5.57
N ARG A 98 -4.21 -12.92 -6.10
CA ARG A 98 -3.76 -14.16 -5.43
C ARG A 98 -2.26 -14.41 -5.55
N ARG A 99 -1.56 -13.72 -6.44
CA ARG A 99 -0.11 -13.89 -6.63
C ARG A 99 0.68 -13.22 -5.50
N PRO A 100 1.71 -13.87 -4.94
CA PRO A 100 2.54 -13.29 -3.88
C PRO A 100 3.48 -12.17 -4.38
N ASP A 101 3.85 -12.20 -5.66
CA ASP A 101 4.70 -11.21 -6.32
C ASP A 101 3.95 -9.97 -6.82
N VAL A 102 2.61 -9.96 -6.71
CA VAL A 102 1.74 -8.86 -7.12
C VAL A 102 1.14 -8.18 -5.91
N SER A 103 1.16 -6.85 -5.87
CA SER A 103 0.56 -6.02 -4.84
C SER A 103 -0.28 -4.90 -5.46
N TRP A 104 -1.08 -4.22 -4.62
CA TRP A 104 -1.86 -3.04 -5.01
C TRP A 104 -2.73 -3.25 -6.25
N VAL A 105 -3.50 -4.35 -6.28
CA VAL A 105 -4.39 -4.62 -7.40
C VAL A 105 -5.66 -3.79 -7.30
N THR A 106 -5.91 -2.97 -8.32
CA THR A 106 -7.09 -2.10 -8.40
C THR A 106 -7.85 -2.31 -9.70
N LEU A 107 -9.17 -2.17 -9.64
CA LEU A 107 -10.04 -1.98 -10.79
C LEU A 107 -10.20 -0.47 -11.01
N ALA A 108 -10.05 -0.03 -12.23
CA ALA A 108 -10.12 1.36 -12.64
C ALA A 108 -10.89 1.52 -13.94
N ALA A 109 -11.02 2.76 -14.42
CA ALA A 109 -11.65 3.10 -15.71
C ALA A 109 -13.01 2.40 -15.90
N ALA A 110 -13.92 2.60 -14.94
CA ALA A 110 -15.27 1.99 -14.94
C ALA A 110 -15.25 0.44 -15.06
N GLY A 111 -14.21 -0.22 -14.57
CA GLY A 111 -14.09 -1.68 -14.56
C GLY A 111 -13.59 -2.27 -15.88
N THR A 112 -12.88 -1.49 -16.71
CA THR A 112 -12.23 -1.95 -17.94
C THR A 112 -10.70 -1.95 -17.85
N GLU A 113 -10.15 -1.53 -16.71
CA GLU A 113 -8.71 -1.53 -16.49
C GLU A 113 -8.36 -2.18 -15.15
N VAL A 114 -7.32 -3.00 -15.14
CA VAL A 114 -6.65 -3.51 -13.93
C VAL A 114 -5.29 -2.84 -13.83
N MET A 115 -4.99 -2.31 -12.67
CA MET A 115 -3.65 -1.81 -12.35
C MET A 115 -3.10 -2.59 -11.17
N CYS A 116 -1.80 -2.93 -11.23
CA CYS A 116 -1.12 -3.58 -10.12
C CYS A 116 0.37 -3.23 -10.10
N ALA A 117 1.00 -3.45 -8.94
CA ALA A 117 2.44 -3.45 -8.81
C ALA A 117 2.96 -4.88 -8.82
N LEU A 118 3.94 -5.18 -9.66
CA LEU A 118 4.62 -6.46 -9.78
C LEU A 118 6.05 -6.32 -9.26
N ARG A 119 6.44 -7.18 -8.33
CA ARG A 119 7.81 -7.33 -7.88
C ARG A 119 8.46 -8.47 -8.68
N ALA A 120 9.54 -8.17 -9.39
CA ALA A 120 10.23 -9.12 -10.23
C ALA A 120 11.67 -9.33 -9.72
N ASP A 121 11.87 -10.29 -8.85
CA ASP A 121 13.18 -10.70 -8.38
C ASP A 121 13.88 -11.63 -9.40
N ASP A 122 13.13 -12.42 -10.16
CA ASP A 122 13.58 -13.14 -11.36
C ASP A 122 12.93 -12.54 -12.63
N PRO A 123 13.71 -12.10 -13.60
CA PRO A 123 13.18 -11.61 -14.89
C PRO A 123 12.29 -12.62 -15.61
N ARG A 124 12.47 -13.92 -15.38
CA ARG A 124 11.65 -14.98 -15.99
C ARG A 124 10.19 -14.92 -15.54
N ASP A 125 9.96 -14.64 -14.25
CA ASP A 125 8.60 -14.54 -13.70
C ASP A 125 7.86 -13.34 -14.27
N ARG A 126 8.56 -12.20 -14.46
CA ARG A 126 8.05 -11.02 -15.16
C ARG A 126 7.68 -11.35 -16.60
N ASP A 127 8.62 -11.94 -17.36
CA ASP A 127 8.45 -12.25 -18.78
C ASP A 127 7.31 -13.25 -18.98
N GLU A 128 7.19 -14.23 -18.08
CA GLU A 128 6.08 -15.17 -18.12
C GLU A 128 4.74 -14.48 -17.91
N LEU A 129 4.61 -13.62 -16.91
CA LEU A 129 3.36 -12.89 -16.66
C LEU A 129 3.05 -11.89 -17.77
N VAL A 130 3.99 -10.99 -18.07
CA VAL A 130 3.74 -9.81 -18.91
C VAL A 130 3.78 -10.12 -20.39
N LEU A 131 4.72 -10.96 -20.83
CA LEU A 131 4.92 -11.24 -22.26
C LEU A 131 4.20 -12.49 -22.75
N LYS A 132 3.84 -13.43 -21.85
CA LYS A 132 3.22 -14.69 -22.26
C LYS A 132 1.80 -14.84 -21.73
N ASN A 133 1.57 -14.72 -20.41
CA ASN A 133 0.30 -15.08 -19.82
C ASN A 133 -0.79 -14.03 -20.10
N LEU A 134 -0.52 -12.75 -19.82
CA LEU A 134 -1.49 -11.68 -20.05
C LEU A 134 -1.88 -11.50 -21.53
N PRO A 135 -0.93 -11.44 -22.50
CA PRO A 135 -1.30 -11.26 -23.90
C PRO A 135 -2.05 -12.44 -24.55
N ARG A 136 -2.03 -13.62 -23.93
CA ARG A 136 -2.79 -14.79 -24.40
C ARG A 136 -4.27 -14.75 -24.04
N LEU A 137 -4.66 -13.90 -23.11
CA LEU A 137 -6.06 -13.74 -22.72
C LEU A 137 -6.78 -12.92 -23.79
N SER A 138 -7.75 -13.52 -24.46
CA SER A 138 -8.51 -12.87 -25.56
C SER A 138 -9.26 -11.61 -25.09
N GLN A 139 -9.53 -11.48 -23.80
CA GLN A 139 -10.20 -10.33 -23.21
C GLN A 139 -9.24 -9.17 -22.90
N VAL A 140 -7.92 -9.39 -22.93
CA VAL A 140 -6.91 -8.35 -22.75
C VAL A 140 -6.70 -7.62 -24.07
N THR A 141 -6.93 -6.32 -24.09
CA THR A 141 -6.81 -5.48 -25.28
C THR A 141 -5.49 -4.72 -25.33
N ASP A 142 -4.89 -4.46 -24.16
CA ASP A 142 -3.60 -3.78 -24.05
C ASP A 142 -2.92 -4.12 -22.71
N VAL A 143 -1.60 -4.22 -22.72
CA VAL A 143 -0.75 -4.37 -21.52
C VAL A 143 0.39 -3.39 -21.62
N SER A 144 0.45 -2.48 -20.68
CA SER A 144 1.57 -1.53 -20.55
C SER A 144 2.25 -1.66 -19.19
N THR A 145 3.55 -1.45 -19.19
CA THR A 145 4.38 -1.54 -17.97
C THR A 145 5.22 -0.29 -17.80
N ALA A 146 5.46 0.09 -16.55
CA ALA A 146 6.35 1.17 -16.17
C ALA A 146 7.26 0.69 -15.03
N SER A 147 8.58 0.70 -15.25
CA SER A 147 9.55 0.36 -14.20
C SER A 147 9.59 1.46 -13.16
N LEU A 148 9.55 1.09 -11.89
CA LEU A 148 9.71 2.00 -10.76
C LEU A 148 11.21 2.34 -10.63
N LEU A 149 11.54 3.61 -10.82
CA LEU A 149 12.93 4.09 -10.82
C LEU A 149 13.34 4.67 -9.46
N HIS A 150 12.38 5.31 -8.75
CA HIS A 150 12.61 5.93 -7.44
C HIS A 150 11.29 6.08 -6.68
N VAL A 151 11.32 5.95 -5.36
CA VAL A 151 10.18 6.17 -4.48
C VAL A 151 10.41 7.42 -3.65
N PHE A 152 9.50 8.39 -3.75
CA PHE A 152 9.51 9.62 -2.94
C PHE A 152 8.67 9.48 -1.68
N ALA A 153 7.49 8.88 -1.81
CA ALA A 153 6.59 8.57 -0.70
C ALA A 153 5.87 7.24 -0.92
N GLU A 154 5.70 6.50 0.15
CA GLU A 154 4.94 5.26 0.21
C GLU A 154 4.36 5.10 1.61
N THR A 155 3.16 4.53 1.74
CA THR A 155 2.60 4.12 3.03
C THR A 155 3.62 3.23 3.75
N GLY A 156 3.91 3.53 5.01
CA GLY A 156 4.98 2.87 5.77
C GLY A 156 6.37 3.54 5.65
N LEU A 157 6.64 4.38 4.64
CA LEU A 157 7.80 5.27 4.61
C LEU A 157 7.56 6.57 5.37
N GLN A 158 6.30 7.00 5.40
CA GLN A 158 5.86 8.17 6.15
C GLN A 158 4.43 7.98 6.62
N GLU A 159 4.08 8.68 7.69
CA GLU A 159 2.69 8.78 8.12
C GLU A 159 1.85 9.31 6.95
N TRP A 160 0.77 8.61 6.61
CA TRP A 160 -0.21 9.17 5.70
C TRP A 160 -0.91 10.33 6.39
N GLN A 161 -0.71 11.52 5.83
CA GLN A 161 -1.12 12.76 6.46
C GLN A 161 -2.63 13.07 6.34
N GLY A 162 -3.39 12.22 5.67
CA GLY A 162 -4.84 12.38 5.51
C GLY A 162 -5.66 12.16 6.78
N PHE A 163 -5.07 11.61 7.87
CA PHE A 163 -5.73 11.58 9.17
C PHE A 163 -5.72 12.99 9.79
N ASP A 164 -6.90 13.48 10.19
CA ASP A 164 -7.06 14.77 10.91
C ASP A 164 -6.49 14.73 12.36
N ALA A 165 -5.75 13.70 12.72
CA ALA A 165 -5.28 13.43 14.07
C ALA A 165 -3.78 13.07 14.06
N ARG A 166 -2.93 14.05 13.75
CA ARG A 166 -1.47 13.88 13.68
C ARG A 166 -0.87 13.70 15.07
N LEU A 167 0.20 12.93 15.12
CA LEU A 167 1.07 12.88 16.30
C LEU A 167 2.02 14.07 16.28
N ASP A 168 2.27 14.62 17.45
CA ASP A 168 3.31 15.63 17.60
C ASP A 168 4.72 15.01 17.71
N ALA A 169 5.74 15.85 17.67
CA ALA A 169 7.14 15.40 17.73
C ALA A 169 7.49 14.67 19.03
N GLN A 170 6.85 15.02 20.15
CA GLN A 170 7.07 14.38 21.45
C GLN A 170 6.43 12.99 21.48
N GLU A 171 5.24 12.85 20.93
CA GLU A 171 4.52 11.56 20.80
C GLU A 171 5.28 10.60 19.89
N ILE A 172 5.78 11.10 18.75
CA ILE A 172 6.62 10.32 17.82
C ILE A 172 7.91 9.86 18.51
N ALA A 173 8.58 10.77 19.25
CA ALA A 173 9.78 10.43 20.01
C ALA A 173 9.51 9.38 21.10
N ALA A 174 8.36 9.46 21.78
CA ALA A 174 7.94 8.48 22.79
C ALA A 174 7.68 7.08 22.21
N LEU A 175 7.25 6.99 20.94
CA LEU A 175 7.16 5.72 20.23
C LEU A 175 8.55 5.11 19.99
N GLY A 176 9.63 5.91 20.00
CA GLY A 176 11.00 5.44 19.76
C GLY A 176 11.13 4.73 18.39
N ALA A 177 10.26 5.06 17.46
CA ALA A 177 10.19 4.43 16.16
C ALA A 177 11.44 4.81 15.32
N ARG A 178 12.06 3.82 14.71
CA ARG A 178 12.97 4.08 13.60
C ARG A 178 12.10 4.36 12.37
N SER A 179 12.26 5.54 11.78
CA SER A 179 11.62 5.82 10.51
C SER A 179 12.14 4.84 9.46
N ARG A 180 11.26 4.23 8.69
CA ARG A 180 11.64 3.43 7.51
C ARG A 180 12.49 4.25 6.51
N ARG A 181 12.38 5.59 6.53
CA ARG A 181 13.23 6.50 5.75
C ARG A 181 14.71 6.39 6.14
N ASP A 182 14.99 6.09 7.41
CA ASP A 182 16.34 6.01 7.95
C ASP A 182 16.98 4.63 7.71
N VAL A 183 16.21 3.65 7.21
CA VAL A 183 16.73 2.34 6.84
C VAL A 183 17.29 2.43 5.43
N PRO A 184 18.61 2.35 5.25
CA PRO A 184 19.22 2.42 3.92
C PRO A 184 18.88 1.17 3.13
N VAL A 185 18.09 1.34 2.07
CA VAL A 185 17.80 0.27 1.11
C VAL A 185 18.81 0.36 -0.04
N ARG A 186 20.09 0.43 0.24
CA ARG A 186 21.13 0.23 -0.75
C ARG A 186 21.51 -1.25 -0.77
N ARG A 187 21.02 -1.96 -1.77
CA ARG A 187 21.61 -3.24 -2.14
C ARG A 187 22.85 -2.95 -2.98
N SER A 188 24.01 -3.25 -2.44
CA SER A 188 25.11 -3.70 -3.29
C SER A 188 24.62 -4.95 -4.04
N ALA A 189 24.98 -5.11 -5.31
CA ALA A 189 24.63 -6.32 -6.07
C ALA A 189 25.13 -7.60 -5.39
N ASP A 190 26.11 -7.47 -4.47
CA ASP A 190 26.75 -8.55 -3.73
C ASP A 190 26.07 -8.86 -2.38
N GLU A 191 25.10 -8.04 -1.91
CA GLU A 191 24.39 -8.34 -0.66
C GLU A 191 23.29 -9.37 -0.88
N PRO A 192 23.27 -10.47 -0.08
CA PRO A 192 22.21 -11.47 -0.18
C PRO A 192 20.86 -10.85 0.14
N GLY A 193 19.89 -11.02 -0.77
CA GLY A 193 18.49 -10.64 -0.59
C GLY A 193 17.78 -11.59 0.39
N LEU A 194 16.47 -11.69 0.22
CA LEU A 194 15.68 -12.76 0.83
C LEU A 194 16.19 -14.10 0.28
N THR A 195 16.25 -15.10 1.15
CA THR A 195 16.69 -16.44 0.82
C THR A 195 15.48 -17.39 0.86
N PRO A 196 15.54 -18.57 0.20
CA PRO A 196 14.46 -19.56 0.31
C PRO A 196 14.15 -19.96 1.76
N ASP A 197 15.13 -19.86 2.65
CA ASP A 197 14.93 -20.09 4.08
C ASP A 197 14.02 -19.05 4.75
N ASP A 198 13.88 -17.86 4.17
CA ASP A 198 13.02 -16.82 4.69
C ASP A 198 11.55 -17.01 4.28
N ASP A 199 11.28 -17.77 3.20
CA ASP A 199 9.93 -17.94 2.65
C ASP A 199 8.92 -18.44 3.69
N ALA A 200 9.35 -19.32 4.59
CA ALA A 200 8.50 -19.84 5.66
C ALA A 200 8.04 -18.74 6.65
N LEU A 201 8.77 -17.63 6.75
CA LEU A 201 8.43 -16.49 7.61
C LEU A 201 7.44 -15.53 6.94
N LEU A 202 7.47 -15.44 5.59
CA LEU A 202 6.75 -14.41 4.85
C LEU A 202 5.24 -14.54 4.97
N ALA A 203 4.68 -15.72 4.77
CA ALA A 203 3.23 -15.93 4.80
C ALA A 203 2.60 -15.63 6.18
N PRO A 204 3.13 -16.14 7.33
CA PRO A 204 2.61 -15.76 8.64
C PRO A 204 2.75 -14.26 8.94
N LEU A 205 3.86 -13.64 8.56
CA LEU A 205 4.13 -12.22 8.76
C LEU A 205 3.22 -11.33 7.90
N ALA A 206 2.92 -11.74 6.67
CA ALA A 206 1.94 -11.07 5.82
C ALA A 206 0.51 -11.27 6.33
N ALA A 207 0.23 -12.38 7.00
CA ALA A 207 -1.07 -12.63 7.63
C ALA A 207 -1.27 -11.80 8.90
N ASP A 208 -0.28 -11.70 9.77
CA ASP A 208 -0.30 -10.88 10.99
C ASP A 208 1.10 -10.33 11.27
N GLY A 209 1.33 -9.06 10.91
CA GLY A 209 2.60 -8.39 11.17
C GLY A 209 2.92 -8.19 12.66
N ARG A 210 1.95 -8.40 13.54
CA ARG A 210 2.10 -8.36 14.99
C ARG A 210 2.15 -9.75 15.64
N ILE A 211 2.25 -10.83 14.85
CA ILE A 211 2.45 -12.19 15.35
C ILE A 211 3.63 -12.23 16.32
N SER A 212 3.47 -12.91 17.46
CA SER A 212 4.59 -13.07 18.41
C SER A 212 5.68 -13.96 17.83
N TYR A 213 6.92 -13.74 18.25
CA TYR A 213 8.02 -14.61 17.80
C TYR A 213 7.84 -16.07 18.22
N ALA A 214 7.23 -16.33 19.38
CA ALA A 214 6.87 -17.68 19.82
C ALA A 214 5.86 -18.33 18.86
N ALA A 215 4.79 -17.61 18.47
CA ALA A 215 3.81 -18.11 17.50
C ALA A 215 4.41 -18.30 16.11
N LEU A 216 5.26 -17.37 15.66
CA LEU A 216 5.97 -17.48 14.39
C LEU A 216 6.95 -18.67 14.38
N ALA A 217 7.64 -18.92 15.49
CA ALA A 217 8.52 -20.07 15.68
C ALA A 217 7.73 -21.39 15.60
N ALA A 218 6.58 -21.46 16.28
CA ALA A 218 5.68 -22.61 16.21
C ALA A 218 5.15 -22.84 14.78
N ALA A 219 4.75 -21.79 14.07
CA ALA A 219 4.24 -21.88 12.70
C ALA A 219 5.31 -22.32 11.69
N THR A 220 6.59 -22.05 11.96
CA THR A 220 7.71 -22.37 11.06
C THR A 220 8.53 -23.57 11.48
N GLY A 221 8.25 -24.16 12.65
CA GLY A 221 9.04 -25.27 13.23
C GLY A 221 10.46 -24.86 13.65
N ARG A 222 10.69 -23.58 13.95
CA ARG A 222 12.01 -23.01 14.25
C ARG A 222 12.13 -22.58 15.70
N ASN A 223 13.37 -22.31 16.14
CA ASN A 223 13.63 -21.76 17.46
C ASN A 223 13.23 -20.26 17.53
N GLU A 224 12.54 -19.85 18.59
CA GLU A 224 12.03 -18.49 18.78
C GLU A 224 13.14 -17.42 18.70
N SER A 225 14.27 -17.64 19.37
CA SER A 225 15.39 -16.69 19.36
C SER A 225 16.03 -16.55 17.97
N ALA A 226 16.07 -17.63 17.20
CA ALA A 226 16.57 -17.60 15.81
C ALA A 226 15.62 -16.85 14.90
N VAL A 227 14.30 -17.08 15.04
CA VAL A 227 13.25 -16.36 14.30
C VAL A 227 13.28 -14.87 14.62
N ALA A 228 13.30 -14.50 15.91
CA ALA A 228 13.36 -13.11 16.34
C ALA A 228 14.57 -12.39 15.71
N ARG A 229 15.78 -12.95 15.90
CA ARG A 229 17.01 -12.37 15.34
C ARG A 229 16.95 -12.25 13.80
N ARG A 230 16.38 -13.25 13.11
CA ARG A 230 16.28 -13.20 11.65
C ARG A 230 15.32 -12.14 11.18
N VAL A 231 14.12 -12.05 11.76
CA VAL A 231 13.11 -11.02 11.40
C VAL A 231 13.66 -9.62 11.67
N GLU A 232 14.28 -9.39 12.84
CA GLU A 232 14.89 -8.08 13.15
C GLU A 232 16.00 -7.74 12.13
N ALA A 233 16.88 -8.69 11.80
CA ALA A 233 17.92 -8.48 10.82
C ALA A 233 17.38 -8.16 9.41
N LEU A 234 16.25 -8.77 9.01
CA LEU A 234 15.60 -8.50 7.73
C LEU A 234 14.96 -7.09 7.71
N LEU A 235 14.35 -6.68 8.83
CA LEU A 235 13.79 -5.33 9.00
C LEU A 235 14.90 -4.26 9.04
N ASP A 236 15.97 -4.49 9.81
CA ASP A 236 17.11 -3.55 9.92
C ASP A 236 17.84 -3.36 8.58
N ARG A 237 17.85 -4.37 7.73
CA ARG A 237 18.42 -4.33 6.38
C ARG A 237 17.46 -3.80 5.32
N GLY A 238 16.22 -3.47 5.68
CA GLY A 238 15.20 -3.02 4.74
C GLY A 238 14.79 -4.07 3.70
N LEU A 239 14.98 -5.37 3.98
CA LEU A 239 14.50 -6.46 3.14
C LEU A 239 13.02 -6.76 3.40
N LEU A 240 12.59 -6.54 4.63
CA LEU A 240 11.19 -6.53 5.04
C LEU A 240 10.81 -5.16 5.56
N PHE A 241 9.54 -4.85 5.49
CA PHE A 241 8.97 -3.67 6.14
C PHE A 241 7.64 -3.99 6.80
N VAL A 242 7.32 -3.20 7.81
CA VAL A 242 6.01 -3.23 8.47
C VAL A 242 5.11 -2.23 7.75
N ASP A 243 3.96 -2.70 7.29
CA ASP A 243 2.93 -1.84 6.71
C ASP A 243 1.65 -1.88 7.56
N VAL A 244 0.92 -0.77 7.52
CA VAL A 244 -0.36 -0.61 8.20
C VAL A 244 -1.44 -0.40 7.15
N GLU A 245 -2.09 -1.48 6.79
CA GLU A 245 -3.18 -1.46 5.83
C GLU A 245 -4.45 -0.91 6.50
N VAL A 246 -5.10 0.02 5.82
CA VAL A 246 -6.33 0.67 6.29
C VAL A 246 -7.39 0.59 5.20
N ALA A 247 -8.60 0.17 5.57
CA ALA A 247 -9.77 0.19 4.70
C ALA A 247 -10.32 1.63 4.63
N TYR A 248 -9.70 2.48 3.83
CA TYR A 248 -9.94 3.92 3.76
C TYR A 248 -11.41 4.28 3.50
N ALA A 249 -12.12 3.51 2.68
CA ALA A 249 -13.53 3.73 2.40
C ALA A 249 -14.40 3.67 3.65
N LEU A 250 -14.06 2.77 4.61
CA LEU A 250 -14.79 2.59 5.86
C LEU A 250 -14.60 3.73 6.86
N ILE A 251 -13.55 4.54 6.68
CA ILE A 251 -13.23 5.68 7.56
C ILE A 251 -13.47 7.03 6.88
N GLY A 252 -14.22 7.03 5.76
CA GLY A 252 -14.73 8.24 5.12
C GLY A 252 -13.93 8.73 3.91
N PHE A 253 -12.94 7.97 3.42
CA PHE A 253 -12.18 8.31 2.20
C PHE A 253 -12.62 7.38 1.06
N ARG A 254 -13.51 7.88 0.20
CA ARG A 254 -14.22 7.08 -0.80
C ARG A 254 -13.76 7.34 -2.24
N ALA A 255 -12.89 8.32 -2.46
CA ALA A 255 -12.32 8.61 -3.76
C ALA A 255 -10.82 8.31 -3.76
N ALA A 256 -10.42 7.28 -4.48
CA ALA A 256 -9.03 6.98 -4.74
C ALA A 256 -8.74 7.12 -6.24
N ALA A 257 -7.55 7.60 -6.58
CA ALA A 257 -7.13 7.72 -7.96
C ALA A 257 -5.63 7.50 -8.10
N THR A 258 -5.23 7.03 -9.28
CA THR A 258 -3.84 7.04 -9.72
C THR A 258 -3.66 8.14 -10.76
N LEU A 259 -2.67 8.99 -10.54
CA LEU A 259 -2.30 10.05 -11.47
C LEU A 259 -0.96 9.69 -12.12
N TRP A 260 -0.92 9.83 -13.43
CA TRP A 260 0.28 9.68 -14.24
C TRP A 260 0.67 11.07 -14.72
N LEU A 261 1.84 11.53 -14.27
CA LEU A 261 2.27 12.91 -14.51
C LEU A 261 3.49 12.92 -15.43
N THR A 262 3.47 13.80 -16.43
CA THR A 262 4.62 14.07 -17.27
C THR A 262 5.31 15.34 -16.79
N VAL A 263 6.57 15.20 -16.38
CA VAL A 263 7.40 16.25 -15.81
C VAL A 263 8.74 16.27 -16.57
N ALA A 264 9.33 17.45 -16.77
CA ALA A 264 10.66 17.53 -17.38
C ALA A 264 11.70 16.81 -16.51
N PRO A 265 12.67 16.09 -17.09
CA PRO A 265 13.67 15.32 -16.34
C PRO A 265 14.37 16.10 -15.22
N ALA A 266 14.70 17.38 -15.48
CA ALA A 266 15.33 18.26 -14.49
C ALA A 266 14.47 18.54 -13.25
N ASP A 267 13.16 18.43 -13.36
CA ASP A 267 12.19 18.74 -12.31
C ASP A 267 11.65 17.51 -11.59
N ILE A 268 11.88 16.29 -12.07
CA ILE A 268 11.28 15.05 -11.52
C ILE A 268 11.53 14.94 -10.02
N HIS A 269 12.77 15.13 -9.58
CA HIS A 269 13.11 14.98 -8.16
C HIS A 269 12.42 16.04 -7.28
N ARG A 270 12.43 17.29 -7.70
CA ARG A 270 11.80 18.41 -7.00
C ARG A 270 10.29 18.19 -6.89
N VAL A 271 9.63 17.92 -8.03
CA VAL A 271 8.18 17.74 -8.09
C VAL A 271 7.75 16.49 -7.31
N GLY A 272 8.46 15.38 -7.46
CA GLY A 272 8.18 14.15 -6.70
C GLY A 272 8.29 14.36 -5.19
N SER A 273 9.34 15.07 -4.72
CA SER A 273 9.54 15.40 -3.32
C SER A 273 8.48 16.37 -2.78
N GLU A 274 8.02 17.33 -3.59
CA GLU A 274 6.96 18.27 -3.24
C GLU A 274 5.62 17.52 -3.08
N ILE A 275 5.23 16.72 -4.07
CA ILE A 275 3.99 15.93 -4.07
C ILE A 275 3.97 14.93 -2.90
N ALA A 276 5.12 14.37 -2.52
CA ALA A 276 5.27 13.46 -1.38
C ALA A 276 4.81 14.05 -0.04
N LEU A 277 4.74 15.37 0.08
CA LEU A 277 4.30 16.07 1.29
C LEU A 277 2.78 16.36 1.31
N HIS A 278 2.07 16.07 0.23
CA HIS A 278 0.63 16.30 0.17
C HIS A 278 -0.13 15.29 1.03
N PRO A 279 -1.08 15.72 1.86
CA PRO A 279 -1.83 14.82 2.75
C PRO A 279 -2.68 13.77 2.02
N GLU A 280 -3.07 14.03 0.79
CA GLU A 280 -3.87 13.11 -0.03
C GLU A 280 -3.01 11.97 -0.62
N VAL A 281 -1.67 12.11 -0.60
CA VAL A 281 -0.75 11.20 -1.28
C VAL A 281 -0.38 10.01 -0.40
N GLY A 282 -0.74 8.82 -0.84
CA GLY A 282 -0.30 7.56 -0.24
C GLY A 282 0.96 6.99 -0.89
N PHE A 283 1.21 7.32 -2.16
CA PHE A 283 2.38 6.88 -2.90
C PHE A 283 2.77 7.91 -3.97
N VAL A 284 4.06 8.13 -4.15
CA VAL A 284 4.62 8.80 -5.33
C VAL A 284 5.96 8.20 -5.70
N GLY A 285 6.12 7.83 -6.98
CA GLY A 285 7.35 7.27 -7.52
C GLY A 285 7.67 7.78 -8.91
N ALA A 286 8.96 7.89 -9.21
CA ALA A 286 9.44 8.10 -10.57
C ALA A 286 9.36 6.78 -11.35
N VAL A 287 8.89 6.85 -12.59
CA VAL A 287 8.67 5.67 -13.43
C VAL A 287 9.25 5.87 -14.83
N SER A 288 9.51 4.75 -15.50
CA SER A 288 9.83 4.72 -16.93
C SER A 288 8.55 4.86 -17.78
N GLY A 289 8.72 5.20 -19.06
CA GLY A 289 7.62 5.25 -20.02
C GLY A 289 7.14 6.68 -20.31
N PRO A 290 5.88 6.86 -20.79
CA PRO A 290 5.36 8.17 -21.19
C PRO A 290 5.18 9.14 -20.01
N ALA A 291 4.82 8.65 -18.84
CA ALA A 291 4.75 9.43 -17.61
C ALA A 291 6.12 9.40 -16.89
N SER A 292 6.42 10.46 -16.16
CA SER A 292 7.63 10.58 -15.34
C SER A 292 7.38 10.21 -13.88
N LEU A 293 6.17 10.43 -13.41
CA LEU A 293 5.74 10.14 -12.03
C LEU A 293 4.41 9.40 -12.04
N VAL A 294 4.27 8.47 -11.12
CA VAL A 294 2.99 7.87 -10.73
C VAL A 294 2.67 8.28 -9.29
N VAL A 295 1.43 8.72 -9.07
CA VAL A 295 0.96 9.21 -7.77
C VAL A 295 -0.36 8.52 -7.42
N ALA A 296 -0.41 7.86 -6.26
CA ALA A 296 -1.66 7.34 -5.72
C ALA A 296 -2.21 8.31 -4.66
N VAL A 297 -3.44 8.75 -4.85
CA VAL A 297 -4.12 9.69 -3.97
C VAL A 297 -5.39 9.09 -3.39
N THR A 298 -5.69 9.50 -2.15
CA THR A 298 -6.90 9.10 -1.43
C THR A 298 -7.57 10.34 -0.88
N CYS A 299 -8.79 10.60 -1.32
CA CYS A 299 -9.61 11.77 -1.00
C CYS A 299 -10.92 11.33 -0.35
N ARG A 300 -11.62 12.25 0.33
CA ARG A 300 -12.91 11.97 0.95
C ARG A 300 -13.98 11.61 -0.08
N ASP A 301 -14.01 12.40 -1.16
CA ASP A 301 -14.93 12.23 -2.27
C ASP A 301 -14.34 12.77 -3.58
N THR A 302 -15.11 12.74 -4.64
CA THR A 302 -14.69 13.26 -5.96
C THR A 302 -14.53 14.78 -5.98
N THR A 303 -15.20 15.52 -5.10
CA THR A 303 -15.03 16.96 -4.96
C THR A 303 -13.66 17.29 -4.36
N ASP A 304 -13.24 16.55 -3.34
CA ASP A 304 -11.90 16.68 -2.78
C ASP A 304 -10.82 16.29 -3.79
N LEU A 305 -11.06 15.24 -4.61
CA LEU A 305 -10.14 14.89 -5.69
C LEU A 305 -10.02 16.02 -6.73
N TYR A 306 -11.14 16.65 -7.09
CA TYR A 306 -11.12 17.81 -7.98
C TYR A 306 -10.31 18.97 -7.37
N ARG A 307 -10.52 19.30 -6.10
CA ARG A 307 -9.75 20.33 -5.39
C ARG A 307 -8.27 20.00 -5.35
N TYR A 308 -7.93 18.75 -5.05
CA TYR A 308 -6.53 18.30 -5.07
C TYR A 308 -5.87 18.60 -6.42
N ILE A 309 -6.53 18.25 -7.52
CA ILE A 309 -6.00 18.49 -8.87
C ILE A 309 -5.88 19.99 -9.18
N THR A 310 -6.90 20.78 -8.86
CA THR A 310 -6.97 22.18 -9.27
C THR A 310 -6.27 23.16 -8.32
N GLU A 311 -6.16 22.83 -7.04
CA GLU A 311 -5.61 23.73 -6.03
C GLU A 311 -4.20 23.34 -5.56
N ARG A 312 -3.86 22.04 -5.63
CA ARG A 312 -2.54 21.53 -5.18
C ARG A 312 -1.63 21.12 -6.33
N LEU A 313 -2.14 20.42 -7.34
CA LEU A 313 -1.32 20.00 -8.48
C LEU A 313 -1.16 21.10 -9.53
N ALA A 314 -2.22 21.81 -9.86
CA ALA A 314 -2.20 22.84 -10.90
C ALA A 314 -1.17 23.97 -10.68
N PRO A 315 -0.85 24.41 -9.43
CA PRO A 315 0.21 25.38 -9.18
C PRO A 315 1.63 24.87 -9.51
N ILE A 316 1.84 23.54 -9.61
CA ILE A 316 3.14 22.96 -9.94
C ILE A 316 3.34 23.05 -11.47
N THR A 317 3.75 24.19 -11.95
CA THR A 317 3.89 24.51 -13.39
C THR A 317 4.82 23.59 -14.17
N ALA A 318 5.68 22.83 -13.49
CA ALA A 318 6.55 21.82 -14.09
C ALA A 318 5.79 20.57 -14.58
N ILE A 319 4.56 20.35 -14.13
CA ILE A 319 3.68 19.28 -14.62
C ILE A 319 3.13 19.72 -15.98
N ARG A 320 3.52 19.03 -17.05
CA ARG A 320 3.13 19.33 -18.42
C ARG A 320 1.85 18.62 -18.85
N GLN A 321 1.67 17.41 -18.39
CA GLN A 321 0.49 16.58 -18.69
C GLN A 321 0.16 15.73 -17.47
N HIS A 322 -1.10 15.40 -17.33
CA HIS A 322 -1.57 14.46 -16.32
C HIS A 322 -2.70 13.59 -16.89
N GLU A 323 -2.70 12.33 -16.49
CA GLU A 323 -3.82 11.41 -16.65
C GLU A 323 -4.33 11.06 -15.25
N VAL A 324 -5.63 11.06 -15.05
CA VAL A 324 -6.28 10.69 -13.78
C VAL A 324 -7.12 9.44 -14.00
N THR A 325 -6.75 8.37 -13.33
CA THR A 325 -7.48 7.11 -13.39
C THR A 325 -8.15 6.87 -12.03
N VAL A 326 -9.47 7.03 -11.97
CA VAL A 326 -10.24 6.81 -10.74
C VAL A 326 -10.33 5.32 -10.45
N THR A 327 -10.03 4.95 -9.21
CA THR A 327 -10.15 3.59 -8.71
C THR A 327 -11.62 3.27 -8.42
N VAL A 328 -12.12 2.19 -9.01
CA VAL A 328 -13.47 1.68 -8.76
C VAL A 328 -13.47 0.80 -7.51
N ARG A 329 -12.44 -0.05 -7.37
CA ARG A 329 -12.32 -0.98 -6.25
C ARG A 329 -10.87 -1.41 -6.06
N HIS A 330 -10.47 -1.56 -4.80
CA HIS A 330 -9.23 -2.26 -4.44
C HIS A 330 -9.52 -3.77 -4.32
N LEU A 331 -8.77 -4.60 -5.04
CA LEU A 331 -8.83 -6.07 -4.94
C LEU A 331 -7.73 -6.61 -4.02
N LYS A 332 -6.62 -5.89 -3.95
CA LYS A 332 -5.50 -6.17 -3.03
C LYS A 332 -4.86 -4.86 -2.61
N GLN A 333 -4.65 -4.68 -1.31
CA GLN A 333 -3.74 -3.67 -0.78
C GLN A 333 -2.43 -4.36 -0.44
N ALA A 334 -1.32 -3.68 -0.58
CA ALA A 334 0.01 -4.23 -0.31
C ALA A 334 0.05 -5.79 -0.40
N GLY A 335 -0.10 -6.50 0.70
CA GLY A 335 -0.12 -7.97 0.76
C GLY A 335 -1.51 -8.61 0.91
N THR A 336 -2.54 -7.84 1.22
CA THR A 336 -3.85 -8.34 1.65
C THR A 336 -4.91 -8.28 0.55
N VAL A 337 -5.49 -9.44 0.20
CA VAL A 337 -6.67 -9.51 -0.70
C VAL A 337 -7.88 -8.95 0.03
N MET A 338 -8.56 -7.99 -0.59
CA MET A 338 -9.71 -7.30 -0.01
C MET A 338 -10.98 -8.15 -0.08
N ASP A 339 -11.83 -8.00 0.93
CA ASP A 339 -13.20 -8.51 0.98
C ASP A 339 -14.18 -7.33 0.81
N GLY A 340 -14.53 -7.02 -0.44
CA GLY A 340 -15.21 -5.77 -0.77
C GLY A 340 -14.34 -4.55 -0.39
N ASP A 341 -14.88 -3.66 0.44
CA ASP A 341 -14.17 -2.49 0.96
C ASP A 341 -13.47 -2.76 2.31
N ARG A 342 -13.45 -4.01 2.78
CA ARG A 342 -12.89 -4.41 4.08
C ARG A 342 -11.60 -5.19 3.90
N LEU A 343 -10.74 -5.09 4.90
CA LEU A 343 -9.67 -6.06 5.09
C LEU A 343 -10.27 -7.37 5.65
N PRO A 344 -9.74 -8.55 5.29
CA PRO A 344 -10.27 -9.81 5.79
C PRO A 344 -10.17 -9.88 7.31
N ARG A 345 -11.21 -10.42 7.93
CA ARG A 345 -11.25 -10.70 9.36
C ARG A 345 -10.34 -11.91 9.63
N LEU A 346 -9.53 -11.84 10.69
CA LEU A 346 -8.66 -12.93 11.15
C LEU A 346 -9.31 -13.63 12.33
#